data_4631223c56fed24e6d4109a1abc76ff9
#
_entry.id   4631223c56fed24e6d4109a1abc76ff9
#
_cell.length_a   1.000
_cell.length_b   1.000
_cell.length_c   1.000
_cell.angle_alpha   90.00
_cell.angle_beta   90.00
_cell.angle_gamma   90.00
#
_symmetry.space_group_name_H-M   'P 1'
#
loop_
_entity.id
_entity.type
_entity.pdbx_description
1 polymer ?
#
loop_
_entity_poly.entity_id
_entity_poly.type
_entity_poly.pdbx_seq_one_letter_code
_entity_poly.pdbx_strand_id
1 'polypeptide(L)'
;PAGARSLRGGVGAGEGACPICLAVLEGPVELPCGHGFCRACVLEALGHKRECPLCRGKVPGDSGDPVERYVYRSPRLEDLALRQPVVCPNEGCGITISKKHLADHTRACPHSVAPCPLGKHGCAFVGNKAARDAHFASGECHFKPVEAFLERYERRMSSVEEWCSSLQDKIDELKEVNERLKEEIGYESC
;
A
#
# COMPACT_ATOMS: atom_id res chain seq x y z
N PRO A 1 -9.23 -5.30 -11.51
CA PRO A 1 -7.94 -5.94 -11.45
C PRO A 1 -6.92 -5.02 -12.14
N ALA A 2 -6.26 -4.18 -11.35
CA ALA A 2 -5.20 -3.29 -11.82
C ALA A 2 -3.94 -4.14 -11.99
N GLY A 3 -3.51 -4.34 -13.24
CA GLY A 3 -2.28 -5.04 -13.56
C GLY A 3 -1.07 -4.29 -12.98
N ALA A 4 -0.32 -4.95 -12.12
CA ALA A 4 0.97 -4.48 -11.65
C ALA A 4 1.90 -4.35 -12.86
N ARG A 5 2.20 -3.11 -13.26
CA ARG A 5 3.25 -2.84 -14.26
C ARG A 5 4.59 -3.18 -13.62
N SER A 6 5.17 -4.29 -14.05
CA SER A 6 6.53 -4.69 -13.74
C SER A 6 7.49 -3.54 -14.11
N LEU A 7 8.20 -3.01 -13.12
CA LEU A 7 9.25 -2.00 -13.31
C LEU A 7 10.44 -2.67 -14.02
N ARG A 8 10.42 -2.70 -15.34
CA ARG A 8 11.52 -3.21 -16.18
C ARG A 8 12.62 -2.17 -16.26
N GLY A 9 13.40 -2.03 -15.20
CA GLY A 9 14.71 -1.42 -15.25
C GLY A 9 15.73 -2.56 -15.24
N GLY A 10 16.45 -2.77 -16.36
CA GLY A 10 17.47 -3.81 -16.46
C GLY A 10 18.61 -3.53 -15.49
N VAL A 11 18.61 -4.21 -14.36
CA VAL A 11 19.76 -4.32 -13.45
C VAL A 11 20.42 -5.66 -13.78
N GLY A 12 21.71 -5.62 -14.15
CA GLY A 12 22.49 -6.82 -14.35
C GLY A 12 22.40 -7.73 -13.12
N ALA A 13 22.62 -9.04 -13.30
CA ALA A 13 22.51 -10.06 -12.27
C ALA A 13 23.48 -9.82 -11.10
N GLY A 14 23.15 -8.83 -10.23
CA GLY A 14 23.87 -8.47 -9.01
C GLY A 14 23.10 -8.92 -7.77
N GLU A 15 23.77 -8.90 -6.64
CA GLU A 15 23.14 -9.13 -5.33
C GLU A 15 21.95 -8.16 -5.15
N GLY A 16 20.73 -8.67 -4.97
CA GLY A 16 19.50 -7.89 -4.84
C GLY A 16 18.53 -7.96 -6.03
N ALA A 17 18.86 -8.67 -7.11
CA ALA A 17 17.97 -8.99 -8.22
C ALA A 17 17.45 -10.44 -8.14
N CYS A 18 16.20 -10.64 -8.54
CA CYS A 18 15.59 -11.97 -8.60
C CYS A 18 16.09 -12.71 -9.86
N PRO A 19 16.65 -13.93 -9.73
CA PRO A 19 17.11 -14.70 -10.88
C PRO A 19 16.02 -15.18 -11.84
N ILE A 20 14.75 -15.17 -11.39
CA ILE A 20 13.61 -15.61 -12.19
C ILE A 20 13.06 -14.46 -13.04
N CYS A 21 12.70 -13.33 -12.41
CA CYS A 21 12.10 -12.18 -13.13
C CYS A 21 13.11 -11.10 -13.52
N LEU A 22 14.37 -11.21 -13.09
CA LEU A 22 15.48 -10.27 -13.36
C LEU A 22 15.22 -8.84 -12.86
N ALA A 23 14.24 -8.66 -12.01
CA ALA A 23 13.92 -7.39 -11.35
C ALA A 23 14.50 -7.33 -9.92
N VAL A 24 14.50 -6.13 -9.32
CA VAL A 24 14.82 -5.98 -7.90
C VAL A 24 13.89 -6.85 -7.06
N LEU A 25 14.46 -7.53 -6.07
CA LEU A 25 13.72 -8.45 -5.21
C LEU A 25 12.51 -7.78 -4.55
N GLU A 26 11.34 -8.42 -4.66
CA GLU A 26 10.10 -8.04 -4.00
C GLU A 26 9.66 -9.13 -3.01
N GLY A 27 9.48 -8.74 -1.74
CA GLY A 27 9.24 -9.69 -0.67
C GLY A 27 10.30 -10.78 -0.64
N PRO A 28 11.59 -10.46 -0.54
CA PRO A 28 12.69 -11.39 -0.73
C PRO A 28 12.65 -12.53 0.26
N VAL A 29 12.85 -13.74 -0.27
CA VAL A 29 12.86 -14.98 0.50
C VAL A 29 14.05 -15.84 0.08
N GLU A 30 14.47 -16.73 0.99
CA GLU A 30 15.52 -17.72 0.76
C GLU A 30 14.95 -19.15 0.84
N LEU A 31 15.48 -20.02 0.00
CA LEU A 31 15.29 -21.45 0.11
C LEU A 31 16.31 -22.07 1.07
N PRO A 32 16.12 -23.34 1.53
CA PRO A 32 17.06 -24.03 2.42
C PRO A 32 18.50 -24.09 1.88
N CYS A 33 18.68 -23.99 0.57
CA CYS A 33 19.98 -23.94 -0.08
C CYS A 33 20.64 -22.54 -0.08
N GLY A 34 20.00 -21.51 0.53
CA GLY A 34 20.52 -20.15 0.63
C GLY A 34 20.31 -19.27 -0.61
N HIS A 35 19.65 -19.75 -1.65
CA HIS A 35 19.34 -18.94 -2.83
C HIS A 35 18.10 -18.09 -2.63
N GLY A 36 18.24 -16.79 -3.01
CA GLY A 36 17.20 -15.77 -2.84
C GLY A 36 16.39 -15.47 -4.09
N PHE A 37 15.10 -15.19 -3.90
CA PHE A 37 14.13 -14.91 -4.96
C PHE A 37 13.04 -13.96 -4.47
N CYS A 38 12.26 -13.37 -5.39
CA CYS A 38 10.96 -12.82 -5.03
C CYS A 38 10.05 -13.96 -4.50
N ARG A 39 9.28 -13.69 -3.46
CA ARG A 39 8.36 -14.67 -2.89
C ARG A 39 7.40 -15.24 -3.94
N ALA A 40 6.77 -14.38 -4.74
CA ALA A 40 5.83 -14.81 -5.78
C ALA A 40 6.50 -15.71 -6.83
N CYS A 41 7.68 -15.30 -7.32
CA CYS A 41 8.41 -16.05 -8.34
C CYS A 41 8.80 -17.46 -7.88
N VAL A 42 9.32 -17.58 -6.67
CA VAL A 42 9.77 -18.89 -6.18
C VAL A 42 8.60 -19.80 -5.83
N LEU A 43 7.50 -19.29 -5.31
CA LEU A 43 6.31 -20.10 -5.03
C LEU A 43 5.70 -20.66 -6.32
N GLU A 44 5.62 -19.86 -7.37
CA GLU A 44 5.17 -20.30 -8.69
C GLU A 44 6.10 -21.41 -9.23
N ALA A 45 7.41 -21.19 -9.20
CA ALA A 45 8.39 -22.19 -9.65
C ALA A 45 8.31 -23.50 -8.86
N LEU A 46 8.17 -23.44 -7.53
CA LEU A 46 8.05 -24.60 -6.65
C LEU A 46 6.72 -25.34 -6.80
N GLY A 47 5.66 -24.64 -7.24
CA GLY A 47 4.38 -25.26 -7.59
C GLY A 47 4.48 -26.21 -8.79
N HIS A 48 5.41 -25.96 -9.71
CA HIS A 48 5.70 -26.84 -10.84
C HIS A 48 6.71 -27.93 -10.48
N LYS A 49 7.77 -27.57 -9.75
CA LYS A 49 8.83 -28.52 -9.39
C LYS A 49 9.46 -28.12 -8.07
N ARG A 50 9.49 -29.03 -7.11
CA ARG A 50 10.06 -28.83 -5.76
C ARG A 50 11.59 -28.84 -5.78
N GLU A 51 12.18 -27.98 -6.61
CA GLU A 51 13.63 -27.81 -6.76
C GLU A 51 13.99 -26.32 -6.84
N CYS A 52 15.13 -25.96 -6.31
CA CYS A 52 15.66 -24.61 -6.43
C CYS A 52 15.90 -24.25 -7.91
N PRO A 53 15.34 -23.15 -8.43
CA PRO A 53 15.53 -22.74 -9.82
C PRO A 53 17.00 -22.49 -10.22
N LEU A 54 17.89 -22.19 -9.25
CA LEU A 54 19.31 -21.93 -9.51
C LEU A 54 20.16 -23.19 -9.42
N CYS A 55 20.12 -23.90 -8.29
CA CYS A 55 21.03 -25.03 -8.06
C CYS A 55 20.37 -26.39 -8.22
N ARG A 56 19.08 -26.46 -8.49
CA ARG A 56 18.28 -27.69 -8.61
C ARG A 56 18.28 -28.56 -7.34
N GLY A 57 18.74 -27.98 -6.21
CA GLY A 57 18.63 -28.64 -4.89
C GLY A 57 17.16 -28.87 -4.54
N LYS A 58 16.85 -30.08 -4.09
CA LYS A 58 15.49 -30.45 -3.70
C LYS A 58 15.02 -29.63 -2.49
N VAL A 59 13.82 -29.10 -2.57
CA VAL A 59 13.14 -28.48 -1.42
C VAL A 59 12.47 -29.60 -0.63
N PRO A 60 12.73 -29.69 0.69
CA PRO A 60 12.16 -30.74 1.56
C PRO A 60 10.63 -30.78 1.52
N GLY A 61 10.07 -31.88 2.01
CA GLY A 61 8.63 -32.12 2.15
C GLY A 61 8.06 -33.01 1.04
N ASP A 62 6.97 -33.67 1.38
CA ASP A 62 6.22 -34.57 0.51
C ASP A 62 5.23 -33.79 -0.39
N SER A 63 4.60 -34.48 -1.35
CA SER A 63 3.66 -33.88 -2.32
C SER A 63 2.45 -33.18 -1.67
N GLY A 64 2.16 -33.46 -0.40
CA GLY A 64 1.07 -32.82 0.37
C GLY A 64 1.51 -31.65 1.26
N ASP A 65 2.82 -31.44 1.47
CA ASP A 65 3.32 -30.35 2.28
C ASP A 65 3.27 -29.01 1.54
N PRO A 66 2.77 -27.93 2.18
CA PRO A 66 2.79 -26.61 1.56
C PRO A 66 4.22 -26.13 1.39
N VAL A 67 4.58 -25.72 0.15
CA VAL A 67 5.92 -25.24 -0.22
C VAL A 67 6.35 -23.99 0.54
N GLU A 68 5.37 -23.21 0.99
CA GLU A 68 5.55 -21.98 1.79
C GLU A 68 6.31 -22.22 3.09
N ARG A 69 6.24 -23.42 3.66
CA ARG A 69 6.95 -23.82 4.89
C ARG A 69 8.46 -23.80 4.72
N TYR A 70 8.95 -23.96 3.50
CA TYR A 70 10.37 -24.04 3.15
C TYR A 70 10.90 -22.78 2.48
N VAL A 71 10.11 -21.70 2.53
CA VAL A 71 10.45 -20.40 1.98
C VAL A 71 10.60 -19.40 3.12
N TYR A 72 11.85 -19.03 3.44
CA TYR A 72 12.17 -18.24 4.62
C TYR A 72 12.34 -16.77 4.26
N ARG A 73 11.80 -15.89 5.09
CA ARG A 73 12.06 -14.46 4.98
C ARG A 73 13.54 -14.16 5.26
N SER A 74 14.17 -13.32 4.44
CA SER A 74 15.59 -12.97 4.57
C SER A 74 15.78 -11.47 4.76
N PRO A 75 16.00 -11.00 6.01
CA PRO A 75 16.30 -9.60 6.28
C PRO A 75 17.53 -9.07 5.52
N ARG A 76 18.52 -9.92 5.29
CA ARG A 76 19.70 -9.59 4.50
C ARG A 76 19.35 -9.24 3.06
N LEU A 77 18.49 -10.04 2.43
CA LEU A 77 18.04 -9.78 1.06
C LEU A 77 17.09 -8.59 0.99
N GLU A 78 16.30 -8.35 2.04
CA GLU A 78 15.46 -7.13 2.14
C GLU A 78 16.33 -5.88 2.14
N ASP A 79 17.39 -5.83 2.95
CA ASP A 79 18.32 -4.70 2.97
C ASP A 79 19.03 -4.50 1.63
N LEU A 80 19.49 -5.59 1.01
CA LEU A 80 20.10 -5.55 -0.33
C LEU A 80 19.13 -5.04 -1.39
N ALA A 81 17.86 -5.49 -1.37
CA ALA A 81 16.84 -5.02 -2.29
C ALA A 81 16.53 -3.53 -2.10
N LEU A 82 16.48 -3.06 -0.85
CA LEU A 82 16.23 -1.65 -0.52
C LEU A 82 17.34 -0.71 -0.98
N ARG A 83 18.57 -1.20 -1.08
CA ARG A 83 19.74 -0.42 -1.58
C ARG A 83 19.80 -0.36 -3.10
N GLN A 84 19.08 -1.22 -3.82
CA GLN A 84 19.13 -1.24 -5.29
C GLN A 84 18.66 0.08 -5.88
N PRO A 85 19.34 0.59 -6.93
CA PRO A 85 18.89 1.75 -7.67
C PRO A 85 17.63 1.43 -8.47
N VAL A 86 16.62 2.29 -8.39
CA VAL A 86 15.38 2.22 -9.15
C VAL A 86 15.08 3.58 -9.77
N VAL A 87 14.52 3.58 -10.95
CA VAL A 87 14.10 4.81 -11.62
C VAL A 87 12.72 5.22 -11.08
N CYS A 88 12.52 6.51 -10.85
CA CYS A 88 11.22 7.03 -10.46
C CYS A 88 10.15 6.65 -11.49
N PRO A 89 8.99 6.09 -11.07
CA PRO A 89 7.94 5.66 -11.99
C PRO A 89 7.15 6.83 -12.58
N ASN A 90 7.31 8.04 -12.05
CA ASN A 90 6.60 9.22 -12.56
C ASN A 90 7.22 9.66 -13.90
N GLU A 91 6.39 9.69 -14.92
CA GLU A 91 6.76 10.05 -16.27
C GLU A 91 7.45 11.43 -16.31
N GLY A 92 8.58 11.53 -17.01
CA GLY A 92 9.38 12.75 -17.12
C GLY A 92 10.30 13.05 -15.93
N CYS A 93 10.26 12.28 -14.83
CA CYS A 93 11.16 12.49 -13.69
C CYS A 93 12.59 12.03 -13.98
N GLY A 94 12.79 10.79 -14.48
CA GLY A 94 14.09 10.24 -14.85
C GLY A 94 15.11 10.05 -13.70
N ILE A 95 14.78 10.44 -12.47
CA ILE A 95 15.68 10.32 -11.33
C ILE A 95 15.84 8.85 -10.93
N THR A 96 17.10 8.41 -10.80
CA THR A 96 17.45 7.11 -10.23
C THR A 96 17.80 7.28 -8.75
N ILE A 97 17.16 6.51 -7.89
CA ILE A 97 17.27 6.61 -6.44
C ILE A 97 17.23 5.20 -5.83
N SER A 98 17.80 5.01 -4.63
CA SER A 98 17.67 3.71 -3.96
C SER A 98 16.20 3.41 -3.63
N LYS A 99 15.83 2.14 -3.75
CA LYS A 99 14.45 1.66 -3.49
C LYS A 99 13.95 2.09 -2.11
N LYS A 100 14.85 2.17 -1.12
CA LYS A 100 14.55 2.64 0.24
C LYS A 100 13.92 4.04 0.26
N HIS A 101 14.36 4.95 -0.60
CA HIS A 101 13.92 6.33 -0.63
C HIS A 101 12.88 6.61 -1.73
N LEU A 102 12.50 5.58 -2.50
CA LEU A 102 11.56 5.75 -3.62
C LEU A 102 10.19 6.25 -3.15
N ALA A 103 9.68 5.74 -2.04
CA ALA A 103 8.36 6.13 -1.53
C ALA A 103 8.32 7.61 -1.11
N ASP A 104 9.37 8.09 -0.44
CA ASP A 104 9.47 9.49 -0.02
C ASP A 104 9.65 10.40 -1.23
N HIS A 105 10.52 9.99 -2.16
CA HIS A 105 10.70 10.72 -3.41
C HIS A 105 9.41 10.79 -4.22
N THR A 106 8.69 9.69 -4.44
CA THR A 106 7.46 9.70 -5.24
C THR A 106 6.38 10.58 -4.64
N ARG A 107 6.31 10.69 -3.31
CA ARG A 107 5.40 11.61 -2.60
C ARG A 107 5.74 13.07 -2.86
N ALA A 108 7.04 13.40 -2.90
CA ALA A 108 7.56 14.76 -3.11
C ALA A 108 7.91 15.07 -4.58
N CYS A 109 7.78 14.11 -5.48
CA CYS A 109 8.22 14.23 -6.86
C CYS A 109 7.43 15.32 -7.61
N PRO A 110 8.10 16.28 -8.25
CA PRO A 110 7.43 17.34 -9.03
C PRO A 110 6.59 16.80 -10.19
N HIS A 111 6.95 15.62 -10.70
CA HIS A 111 6.25 14.92 -11.79
C HIS A 111 5.13 14.00 -11.29
N SER A 112 4.92 13.90 -9.97
CA SER A 112 3.82 13.12 -9.41
C SER A 112 2.49 13.69 -9.84
N VAL A 113 1.70 12.88 -10.52
CA VAL A 113 0.35 13.24 -10.96
C VAL A 113 -0.63 12.95 -9.82
N ALA A 114 -1.41 13.95 -9.45
CA ALA A 114 -2.43 13.82 -8.41
C ALA A 114 -3.67 14.65 -8.76
N PRO A 115 -4.83 14.31 -8.20
CA PRO A 115 -6.04 15.13 -8.37
C PRO A 115 -5.90 16.50 -7.70
N CYS A 116 -6.72 17.43 -8.13
CA CYS A 116 -6.86 18.71 -7.44
C CYS A 116 -7.23 18.47 -5.96
N PRO A 117 -6.67 19.23 -5.00
CA PRO A 117 -7.05 19.14 -3.58
C PRO A 117 -8.56 19.31 -3.36
N LEU A 118 -9.23 20.08 -4.22
CA LEU A 118 -10.69 20.24 -4.20
C LEU A 118 -11.44 19.18 -5.04
N GLY A 119 -10.78 18.11 -5.44
CA GLY A 119 -11.40 16.95 -6.12
C GLY A 119 -12.50 16.31 -5.31
N LYS A 120 -12.37 16.27 -3.98
CA LYS A 120 -13.41 15.81 -3.04
C LYS A 120 -14.70 16.66 -3.12
N HIS A 121 -14.62 17.90 -3.61
CA HIS A 121 -15.76 18.79 -3.82
C HIS A 121 -16.24 18.82 -5.26
N GLY A 122 -15.67 17.98 -6.16
CA GLY A 122 -16.12 17.84 -7.55
C GLY A 122 -15.17 18.39 -8.60
N CYS A 123 -14.00 18.93 -8.25
CA CYS A 123 -13.01 19.32 -9.25
C CYS A 123 -12.38 18.07 -9.89
N ALA A 124 -12.62 17.87 -11.18
CA ALA A 124 -12.10 16.73 -11.93
C ALA A 124 -10.66 16.89 -12.42
N PHE A 125 -9.99 18.00 -12.12
CA PHE A 125 -8.63 18.25 -12.59
C PHE A 125 -7.62 17.29 -11.98
N VAL A 126 -6.77 16.70 -12.82
CA VAL A 126 -5.66 15.82 -12.43
C VAL A 126 -4.40 16.30 -13.17
N GLY A 127 -3.31 16.49 -12.44
CA GLY A 127 -2.05 16.95 -13.04
C GLY A 127 -0.86 16.84 -12.10
N ASN A 128 0.34 17.09 -12.63
CA ASN A 128 1.53 17.22 -11.81
C ASN A 128 1.49 18.52 -10.98
N LYS A 129 2.48 18.71 -10.10
CA LYS A 129 2.51 19.87 -9.20
C LYS A 129 2.40 21.20 -9.96
N ALA A 130 3.20 21.40 -11.00
CA ALA A 130 3.19 22.64 -11.77
C ALA A 130 1.84 22.89 -12.46
N ALA A 131 1.24 21.84 -13.05
CA ALA A 131 -0.07 21.95 -13.69
C ALA A 131 -1.18 22.23 -12.67
N ARG A 132 -1.12 21.66 -11.45
CA ARG A 132 -2.06 21.99 -10.40
C ARG A 132 -1.91 23.42 -9.89
N ASP A 133 -0.67 23.90 -9.73
CA ASP A 133 -0.40 25.27 -9.31
C ASP A 133 -0.93 26.25 -10.37
N ALA A 134 -0.74 25.95 -11.67
CA ALA A 134 -1.30 26.73 -12.76
C ALA A 134 -2.84 26.72 -12.76
N HIS A 135 -3.46 25.56 -12.60
CA HIS A 135 -4.91 25.39 -12.48
C HIS A 135 -5.50 26.23 -11.33
N PHE A 136 -4.79 26.33 -10.19
CA PHE A 136 -5.19 27.22 -9.10
C PHE A 136 -4.96 28.70 -9.43
N ALA A 137 -3.87 29.04 -10.11
CA ALA A 137 -3.53 30.42 -10.44
C ALA A 137 -4.44 31.00 -11.53
N SER A 138 -4.79 30.22 -12.56
CA SER A 138 -5.64 30.64 -13.68
C SER A 138 -7.10 30.88 -13.32
N GLY A 139 -7.55 30.45 -12.12
CA GLY A 139 -8.96 30.53 -11.74
C GLY A 139 -9.84 29.47 -12.39
N GLU A 140 -9.26 28.49 -13.11
CA GLU A 140 -10.01 27.37 -13.71
C GLU A 140 -10.63 26.42 -12.67
N CYS A 141 -10.12 26.46 -11.43
CA CYS A 141 -10.72 25.70 -10.35
C CYS A 141 -11.97 26.41 -9.81
N HIS A 142 -13.14 25.99 -10.25
CA HIS A 142 -14.42 26.56 -9.82
C HIS A 142 -14.68 26.48 -8.32
N PHE A 143 -13.99 25.61 -7.59
CA PHE A 143 -14.15 25.43 -6.13
C PHE A 143 -13.19 26.28 -5.31
N LYS A 144 -12.15 26.87 -5.90
CA LYS A 144 -11.19 27.72 -5.19
C LYS A 144 -11.83 28.92 -4.45
N PRO A 145 -12.80 29.64 -5.04
CA PRO A 145 -13.45 30.76 -4.34
C PRO A 145 -14.19 30.38 -3.06
N VAL A 146 -14.58 29.11 -2.96
CA VAL A 146 -15.34 28.58 -1.80
C VAL A 146 -14.52 27.67 -0.89
N GLU A 147 -13.23 27.52 -1.16
CA GLU A 147 -12.31 26.64 -0.42
C GLU A 147 -12.38 26.86 1.08
N ALA A 148 -12.22 28.10 1.56
CA ALA A 148 -12.26 28.42 2.97
C ALA A 148 -13.64 28.14 3.64
N PHE A 149 -14.72 28.26 2.86
CA PHE A 149 -16.06 27.90 3.32
C PHE A 149 -16.19 26.38 3.46
N LEU A 150 -15.71 25.62 2.47
CA LEU A 150 -15.74 24.15 2.47
C LEU A 150 -14.93 23.57 3.62
N GLU A 151 -13.72 24.08 3.89
CA GLU A 151 -12.90 23.66 5.03
C GLU A 151 -13.57 23.93 6.38
N ARG A 152 -14.27 25.07 6.50
CA ARG A 152 -15.03 25.38 7.71
C ARG A 152 -16.22 24.45 7.88
N TYR A 153 -16.91 24.17 6.80
CA TYR A 153 -18.04 23.27 6.79
C TYR A 153 -17.62 21.84 7.17
N GLU A 154 -16.55 21.32 6.59
CA GLU A 154 -16.01 19.99 6.91
C GLU A 154 -15.62 19.86 8.39
N ARG A 155 -14.91 20.85 8.92
CA ARG A 155 -14.56 20.86 10.37
C ARG A 155 -15.81 20.79 11.26
N ARG A 156 -16.86 21.50 10.89
CA ARG A 156 -18.13 21.45 11.65
C ARG A 156 -18.81 20.09 11.52
N MET A 157 -18.82 19.52 10.32
CA MET A 157 -19.41 18.19 10.09
C MET A 157 -18.69 17.10 10.87
N SER A 158 -17.35 17.09 10.85
CA SER A 158 -16.56 16.14 11.65
C SER A 158 -16.86 16.25 13.15
N SER A 159 -16.98 17.47 13.68
CA SER A 159 -17.35 17.68 15.08
C SER A 159 -18.76 17.17 15.40
N VAL A 160 -19.70 17.29 14.47
CA VAL A 160 -21.06 16.75 14.63
C VAL A 160 -21.05 15.23 14.59
N GLU A 161 -20.27 14.63 13.68
CA GLU A 161 -20.12 13.18 13.58
C GLU A 161 -19.52 12.58 14.85
N GLU A 162 -18.47 13.19 15.41
CA GLU A 162 -17.88 12.79 16.69
C GLU A 162 -18.90 12.87 17.84
N TRP A 163 -19.70 13.96 17.88
CA TRP A 163 -20.75 14.13 18.88
C TRP A 163 -21.86 13.09 18.73
N CYS A 164 -22.29 12.80 17.49
CA CYS A 164 -23.26 11.75 17.22
C CYS A 164 -22.78 10.37 17.66
N SER A 165 -21.50 10.04 17.38
CA SER A 165 -20.90 8.79 17.84
C SER A 165 -20.90 8.70 19.37
N SER A 166 -20.49 9.76 20.07
CA SER A 166 -20.49 9.79 21.53
C SER A 166 -21.91 9.67 22.13
N LEU A 167 -22.92 10.24 21.46
CA LEU A 167 -24.32 10.05 21.88
C LEU A 167 -24.78 8.62 21.67
N GLN A 168 -24.38 7.98 20.58
CA GLN A 168 -24.72 6.59 20.32
C GLN A 168 -24.16 5.67 21.39
N ASP A 169 -22.89 5.87 21.77
CA ASP A 169 -22.26 5.10 22.86
C ASP A 169 -23.03 5.23 24.18
N LYS A 170 -23.48 6.46 24.53
CA LYS A 170 -24.28 6.71 25.73
C LYS A 170 -25.66 6.06 25.66
N ILE A 171 -26.29 6.05 24.48
CA ILE A 171 -27.57 5.37 24.27
C ILE A 171 -27.43 3.88 24.51
N ASP A 172 -26.35 3.28 24.02
CA ASP A 172 -26.13 1.85 24.16
C ASP A 172 -25.79 1.48 25.62
N GLU A 173 -25.00 2.31 26.32
CA GLU A 173 -24.77 2.18 27.77
C GLU A 173 -26.11 2.25 28.56
N LEU A 174 -26.98 3.22 28.25
CA LEU A 174 -28.28 3.37 28.90
C LEU A 174 -29.22 2.18 28.61
N LYS A 175 -29.16 1.60 27.43
CA LYS A 175 -29.91 0.38 27.09
C LYS A 175 -29.46 -0.79 27.96
N GLU A 176 -28.15 -0.99 28.09
CA GLU A 176 -27.59 -2.05 28.94
C GLU A 176 -27.99 -1.89 30.41
N VAL A 177 -27.96 -0.66 30.93
CA VAL A 177 -28.42 -0.35 32.29
C VAL A 177 -29.91 -0.65 32.43
N ASN A 178 -30.71 -0.25 31.46
CA ASN A 178 -32.15 -0.46 31.47
C ASN A 178 -32.53 -1.96 31.44
N GLU A 179 -31.81 -2.77 30.65
CA GLU A 179 -32.05 -4.22 30.64
C GLU A 179 -31.69 -4.85 32.01
N ARG A 180 -30.56 -4.46 32.59
CA ARG A 180 -30.19 -4.93 33.96
C ARG A 180 -31.25 -4.57 35.00
N LEU A 181 -31.76 -3.32 34.98
CA LEU A 181 -32.80 -2.89 35.92
C LEU A 181 -34.13 -3.67 35.70
N LYS A 182 -34.49 -4.00 34.48
CA LYS A 182 -35.66 -4.82 34.18
C LYS A 182 -35.51 -6.23 34.77
N GLU A 183 -34.34 -6.82 34.67
CA GLU A 183 -34.03 -8.13 35.26
C GLU A 183 -34.14 -8.07 36.81
N GLU A 184 -33.58 -7.01 37.44
CA GLU A 184 -33.63 -6.82 38.91
C GLU A 184 -35.03 -6.63 39.45
N ILE A 185 -35.93 -5.95 38.74
CA ILE A 185 -37.32 -5.71 39.15
C ILE A 185 -38.30 -6.83 38.73
N GLY A 186 -37.79 -7.88 38.06
CA GLY A 186 -38.60 -9.03 37.63
C GLY A 186 -39.66 -8.66 36.59
N TYR A 187 -39.37 -7.66 35.74
CA TYR A 187 -40.27 -7.24 34.67
C TYR A 187 -40.20 -8.24 33.54
N GLU A 188 -41.02 -9.29 33.60
CA GLU A 188 -41.26 -10.17 32.45
C GLU A 188 -42.14 -9.40 31.43
N SER A 189 -41.59 -9.19 30.23
CA SER A 189 -42.36 -8.64 29.11
C SER A 189 -43.47 -9.64 28.71
N CYS A 190 -44.72 -9.30 28.96
CA CYS A 190 -45.88 -10.02 28.41
C CYS A 190 -45.93 -9.91 26.90
#